data_a68fa6c42be08edbbdb8d5ff10478e4c
#
_entry.id   a68fa6c42be08edbbdb8d5ff10478e4c
#
_cell.length_a   1.000
_cell.length_b   1.000
_cell.length_c   1.000
_cell.angle_alpha   90.00
_cell.angle_beta   90.00
_cell.angle_gamma   90.00
#
_symmetry.space_group_name_H-M   'P 1'
#
loop_
_entity.id
_entity.type
_entity.pdbx_description
1 polymer ?
#
loop_
_entity_poly.entity_id
_entity_poly.type
_entity_poly.pdbx_seq_one_letter_code
_entity_poly.pdbx_strand_id
1 'polypeptide(L)'
;MSYKSILVPLNGTDADARALACAYQVAQISNCHINALHVQADSKEAVPLLGEGMSGAMIEEMIDLADRDSGERLKLAQQAYEKFVAEKGLPELQAPDGEDKPSISWLVKTGREDEIVSRGGRISDMTIMARPKTDV
;
A
#
# COMPACT_ATOMS: atom_id res chain seq x y z
N MET A 1 18.06 -19.73 5.14
CA MET A 1 17.62 -18.45 5.76
C MET A 1 16.23 -18.11 5.27
N SER A 2 15.27 -18.08 6.15
CA SER A 2 13.88 -17.78 5.78
C SER A 2 13.57 -16.30 6.01
N TYR A 3 12.92 -15.67 5.07
CA TYR A 3 12.34 -14.35 5.25
C TYR A 3 11.13 -14.46 6.17
N LYS A 4 10.96 -13.51 7.08
CA LYS A 4 9.85 -13.53 8.05
C LYS A 4 8.78 -12.51 7.73
N SER A 5 9.13 -11.39 7.13
CA SER A 5 8.18 -10.34 6.79
C SER A 5 8.44 -9.74 5.43
N ILE A 6 7.36 -9.51 4.70
CA ILE A 6 7.39 -8.90 3.37
C ILE A 6 6.50 -7.67 3.41
N LEU A 7 7.04 -6.52 3.02
CA LEU A 7 6.27 -5.31 2.84
C LEU A 7 5.78 -5.23 1.40
N VAL A 8 4.49 -5.04 1.21
CA VAL A 8 3.87 -4.90 -0.11
C VAL A 8 3.09 -3.60 -0.19
N PRO A 9 3.69 -2.54 -0.71
CA PRO A 9 2.95 -1.30 -0.92
C PRO A 9 1.89 -1.49 -2.03
N LEU A 10 0.67 -1.08 -1.74
CA LEU A 10 -0.45 -1.09 -2.69
C LEU A 10 -0.88 0.35 -2.95
N ASN A 11 -1.04 0.71 -4.22
CA ASN A 11 -1.28 2.10 -4.61
C ASN A 11 -2.59 2.34 -5.35
N GLY A 12 -3.47 1.34 -5.40
CA GLY A 12 -4.76 1.47 -6.08
C GLY A 12 -4.67 1.37 -7.60
N THR A 13 -3.69 0.65 -8.12
CA THR A 13 -3.52 0.40 -9.55
C THR A 13 -3.65 -1.09 -9.87
N ASP A 14 -3.64 -1.43 -11.15
CA ASP A 14 -3.65 -2.82 -11.59
C ASP A 14 -2.39 -3.59 -11.17
N ALA A 15 -1.33 -2.89 -10.80
CA ALA A 15 -0.10 -3.49 -10.31
C ALA A 15 -0.28 -4.16 -8.93
N ASP A 16 -1.26 -3.76 -8.15
CA ASP A 16 -1.49 -4.28 -6.80
C ASP A 16 -1.69 -5.80 -6.78
N ALA A 17 -2.52 -6.31 -7.70
CA ALA A 17 -2.77 -7.75 -7.79
C ALA A 17 -1.50 -8.53 -8.11
N ARG A 18 -0.64 -8.00 -8.97
CA ARG A 18 0.63 -8.65 -9.32
C ARG A 18 1.61 -8.63 -8.16
N ALA A 19 1.67 -7.52 -7.42
CA ALA A 19 2.54 -7.41 -6.25
C ALA A 19 2.14 -8.43 -5.18
N LEU A 20 0.83 -8.54 -4.90
CA LEU A 20 0.30 -9.51 -3.95
C LEU A 20 0.56 -10.94 -4.40
N ALA A 21 0.37 -11.25 -5.68
CA ALA A 21 0.64 -12.59 -6.22
C ALA A 21 2.11 -12.98 -6.06
N CYS A 22 3.02 -12.06 -6.34
CA CYS A 22 4.45 -12.28 -6.16
C CYS A 22 4.80 -12.52 -4.69
N ALA A 23 4.27 -11.69 -3.79
CA ALA A 23 4.48 -11.83 -2.36
C ALA A 23 3.97 -13.17 -1.84
N TYR A 24 2.85 -13.64 -2.35
CA TYR A 24 2.27 -14.92 -1.97
C TYR A 24 3.20 -16.09 -2.32
N GLN A 25 3.81 -16.05 -3.51
CA GLN A 25 4.75 -17.10 -3.92
C GLN A 25 5.94 -17.17 -2.97
N VAL A 26 6.49 -16.01 -2.59
CA VAL A 26 7.61 -15.96 -1.63
C VAL A 26 7.14 -16.42 -0.26
N ALA A 27 5.96 -15.98 0.17
CA ALA A 27 5.42 -16.32 1.48
C ALA A 27 5.17 -17.82 1.64
N GLN A 28 4.76 -18.50 0.57
CA GLN A 28 4.56 -19.94 0.60
C GLN A 28 5.87 -20.71 0.78
N ILE A 29 6.95 -20.22 0.18
CA ILE A 29 8.26 -20.86 0.28
C ILE A 29 8.87 -20.68 1.67
N SER A 30 8.72 -19.48 2.25
CA SER A 30 9.41 -19.10 3.49
C SER A 30 8.47 -18.90 4.67
N ASN A 31 7.17 -19.15 4.52
CA ASN A 31 6.16 -18.96 5.58
C ASN A 31 6.20 -17.55 6.19
N CYS A 32 6.16 -16.55 5.31
CA CYS A 32 6.27 -15.15 5.69
C CYS A 32 4.94 -14.53 6.08
N HIS A 33 5.03 -13.46 6.86
CA HIS A 33 3.92 -12.55 7.07
C HIS A 33 3.98 -11.43 6.03
N ILE A 34 2.88 -11.20 5.33
CA ILE A 34 2.76 -10.14 4.33
C ILE A 34 2.14 -8.91 4.97
N ASN A 35 2.84 -7.79 4.94
CA ASN A 35 2.33 -6.50 5.39
C ASN A 35 1.89 -5.71 4.15
N ALA A 36 0.60 -5.75 3.85
CA ALA A 36 0.03 -4.96 2.77
C ALA A 36 -0.20 -3.54 3.29
N LEU A 37 0.45 -2.57 2.67
CA LEU A 37 0.45 -1.18 3.11
C LEU A 37 -0.06 -0.27 2.00
N HIS A 38 -1.07 0.52 2.31
CA HIS A 38 -1.48 1.62 1.44
C HIS A 38 -1.12 2.95 2.08
N VAL A 39 -0.41 3.80 1.35
CA VAL A 39 -0.08 5.15 1.80
C VAL A 39 -1.00 6.13 1.09
N GLN A 40 -1.82 6.80 1.87
CA GLN A 40 -2.73 7.83 1.40
C GLN A 40 -2.02 9.17 1.42
N ALA A 41 -2.00 9.87 0.28
CA ALA A 41 -1.40 11.19 0.21
C ALA A 41 -2.17 12.19 1.07
N ASP A 42 -1.44 13.08 1.73
CA ASP A 42 -2.06 14.18 2.46
C ASP A 42 -2.34 15.31 1.48
N SER A 43 -3.61 15.53 1.18
CA SER A 43 -4.05 16.57 0.24
C SER A 43 -3.61 17.98 0.64
N LYS A 44 -3.44 18.21 1.93
CA LYS A 44 -3.00 19.51 2.45
C LYS A 44 -1.55 19.81 2.12
N GLU A 45 -0.72 18.82 1.93
CA GLU A 45 0.69 19.01 1.59
C GLU A 45 0.89 19.52 0.16
N ALA A 46 -0.08 19.33 -0.71
CA ALA A 46 -0.01 19.85 -2.09
C ALA A 46 -0.27 21.36 -2.17
N VAL A 47 -0.95 21.94 -1.20
CA VAL A 47 -1.39 23.34 -1.22
C VAL A 47 -0.25 24.35 -1.27
N PRO A 48 0.84 24.21 -0.48
CA PRO A 48 1.92 25.19 -0.51
C PRO A 48 2.61 25.33 -1.87
N LEU A 49 2.63 24.28 -2.66
CA LEU A 49 3.27 24.29 -3.98
C LEU A 49 2.40 24.93 -5.05
N LEU A 50 1.09 24.93 -4.84
CA LEU A 50 0.10 25.35 -5.84
C LEU A 50 -0.62 26.64 -5.45
N GLY A 51 -0.49 27.09 -4.21
CA GLY A 51 -1.36 28.11 -3.63
C GLY A 51 -0.97 29.55 -3.89
N GLU A 52 0.20 29.84 -4.47
CA GLU A 52 0.61 31.21 -4.69
C GLU A 52 -0.19 31.82 -5.84
N GLY A 53 -0.95 32.88 -5.53
CA GLY A 53 -1.81 33.55 -6.52
C GLY A 53 -3.17 32.92 -6.73
N MET A 54 -3.56 31.91 -5.95
CA MET A 54 -4.86 31.25 -6.07
C MET A 54 -5.84 31.79 -5.02
N SER A 55 -7.12 31.85 -5.39
CA SER A 55 -8.18 32.19 -4.44
C SER A 55 -8.44 31.06 -3.45
N GLY A 56 -9.01 31.37 -2.29
CA GLY A 56 -9.41 30.37 -1.30
C GLY A 56 -10.35 29.31 -1.86
N ALA A 57 -11.27 29.69 -2.72
CA ALA A 57 -12.21 28.77 -3.36
C ALA A 57 -11.50 27.78 -4.29
N MET A 58 -10.49 28.24 -5.04
CA MET A 58 -9.69 27.38 -5.91
C MET A 58 -8.86 26.38 -5.12
N ILE A 59 -8.30 26.81 -3.99
CA ILE A 59 -7.54 25.94 -3.10
C ILE A 59 -8.45 24.85 -2.52
N GLU A 60 -9.66 25.20 -2.07
CA GLU A 60 -10.64 24.23 -1.57
C GLU A 60 -11.02 23.21 -2.63
N GLU A 61 -11.26 23.63 -3.87
CA GLU A 61 -11.57 22.72 -4.97
C GLU A 61 -10.42 21.74 -5.22
N MET A 62 -9.19 22.20 -5.18
CA MET A 62 -8.03 21.33 -5.37
C MET A 62 -7.87 20.32 -4.25
N ILE A 63 -8.11 20.74 -3.01
CA ILE A 63 -8.09 19.81 -1.86
C ILE A 63 -9.19 18.77 -2.01
N ASP A 64 -10.40 19.17 -2.40
CA ASP A 64 -11.51 18.24 -2.59
C ASP A 64 -11.23 17.22 -3.70
N LEU A 65 -10.64 17.67 -4.81
CA LEU A 65 -10.26 16.77 -5.90
C LEU A 65 -9.18 15.78 -5.45
N ALA A 66 -8.19 16.26 -4.71
CA ALA A 66 -7.12 15.40 -4.19
C ALA A 66 -7.68 14.38 -3.19
N ASP A 67 -8.61 14.78 -2.33
CA ASP A 67 -9.25 13.89 -1.38
C ASP A 67 -10.07 12.81 -2.08
N ARG A 68 -10.77 13.15 -3.15
CA ARG A 68 -11.53 12.18 -3.94
C ARG A 68 -10.61 11.16 -4.61
N ASP A 69 -9.53 11.64 -5.21
CA ASP A 69 -8.56 10.76 -5.86
C ASP A 69 -7.91 9.82 -4.84
N SER A 70 -7.51 10.34 -3.69
CA SER A 70 -6.96 9.54 -2.59
C SER A 70 -7.96 8.50 -2.09
N GLY A 71 -9.22 8.88 -1.95
CA GLY A 71 -10.29 7.98 -1.52
C GLY A 71 -10.54 6.86 -2.51
N GLU A 72 -10.51 7.15 -3.79
CA GLU A 72 -10.65 6.13 -4.84
C GLU A 72 -9.48 5.17 -4.87
N ARG A 73 -8.27 5.67 -4.73
CA ARG A 73 -7.06 4.83 -4.68
C ARG A 73 -7.08 3.91 -3.46
N LEU A 74 -7.46 4.44 -2.30
CA LEU A 74 -7.62 3.64 -1.09
C LEU A 74 -8.64 2.52 -1.31
N LYS A 75 -9.78 2.85 -1.88
CA LYS A 75 -10.84 1.88 -2.16
C LYS A 75 -10.36 0.76 -3.08
N LEU A 76 -9.66 1.11 -4.16
CA LEU A 76 -9.14 0.15 -5.12
C LEU A 76 -8.06 -0.74 -4.48
N ALA A 77 -7.17 -0.16 -3.68
CA ALA A 77 -6.15 -0.92 -2.97
C ALA A 77 -6.78 -1.90 -1.98
N GLN A 78 -7.78 -1.43 -1.23
CA GLN A 78 -8.49 -2.28 -0.27
C GLN A 78 -9.25 -3.41 -0.96
N GLN A 79 -9.88 -3.14 -2.09
CA GLN A 79 -10.56 -4.17 -2.87
C GLN A 79 -9.59 -5.25 -3.37
N ALA A 80 -8.42 -4.83 -3.86
CA ALA A 80 -7.38 -5.76 -4.29
C ALA A 80 -6.91 -6.64 -3.13
N TYR A 81 -6.71 -6.05 -1.96
CA TYR A 81 -6.34 -6.77 -0.76
C TYR A 81 -7.41 -7.78 -0.33
N GLU A 82 -8.66 -7.35 -0.23
CA GLU A 82 -9.77 -8.20 0.21
C GLU A 82 -9.98 -9.37 -0.75
N LYS A 83 -9.94 -9.11 -2.05
CA LYS A 83 -10.05 -10.15 -3.08
C LYS A 83 -8.93 -11.18 -2.95
N PHE A 84 -7.71 -10.71 -2.75
CA PHE A 84 -6.54 -11.57 -2.59
C PHE A 84 -6.68 -12.47 -1.36
N VAL A 85 -7.06 -11.90 -0.21
CA VAL A 85 -7.25 -12.65 1.03
C VAL A 85 -8.34 -13.72 0.87
N ALA A 86 -9.45 -13.36 0.23
CA ALA A 86 -10.55 -14.30 -0.01
C ALA A 86 -10.13 -15.45 -0.94
N GLU A 87 -9.39 -15.14 -2.00
CA GLU A 87 -8.95 -16.16 -2.97
C GLU A 87 -7.91 -17.12 -2.38
N LYS A 88 -7.02 -16.60 -1.53
CA LYS A 88 -5.91 -17.40 -0.98
C LYS A 88 -6.20 -17.99 0.39
N GLY A 89 -7.24 -17.53 1.06
CA GLY A 89 -7.60 -18.01 2.39
C GLY A 89 -6.53 -17.77 3.44
N LEU A 90 -5.78 -16.68 3.31
CA LEU A 90 -4.73 -16.34 4.26
C LEU A 90 -5.30 -15.84 5.57
N PRO A 91 -4.75 -16.28 6.72
CA PRO A 91 -5.14 -15.70 7.99
C PRO A 91 -4.67 -14.26 8.11
N GLU A 92 -5.58 -13.37 8.53
CA GLU A 92 -5.27 -11.97 8.78
C GLU A 92 -4.79 -11.80 10.21
N LEU A 93 -3.52 -11.43 10.37
CA LEU A 93 -2.89 -11.22 11.66
C LEU A 93 -2.22 -9.85 11.67
N GLN A 94 -2.20 -9.18 12.82
CA GLN A 94 -1.53 -7.88 12.93
C GLN A 94 -0.01 -7.99 12.87
N ALA A 95 0.52 -9.15 13.26
CA ALA A 95 1.95 -9.41 13.27
C ALA A 95 2.19 -10.92 13.11
N PRO A 96 3.41 -11.33 12.72
CA PRO A 96 3.74 -12.76 12.68
C PRO A 96 3.53 -13.40 14.04
N ASP A 97 2.89 -14.56 14.05
CA ASP A 97 2.58 -15.29 15.29
C ASP A 97 3.57 -16.41 15.60
N GLY A 98 4.61 -16.55 14.79
CA GLY A 98 5.61 -17.60 14.96
C GLY A 98 5.21 -18.95 14.39
N GLU A 99 4.02 -19.08 13.82
CA GLU A 99 3.61 -20.33 13.17
C GLU A 99 4.24 -20.47 11.79
N ASP A 100 4.44 -21.70 11.36
CA ASP A 100 5.04 -22.04 10.07
C ASP A 100 4.03 -22.00 8.93
N LYS A 101 3.37 -20.86 8.76
CA LYS A 101 2.41 -20.65 7.66
C LYS A 101 2.34 -19.18 7.29
N PRO A 102 1.99 -18.88 6.03
CA PRO A 102 1.81 -17.49 5.60
C PRO A 102 0.66 -16.81 6.32
N SER A 103 0.80 -15.53 6.55
CA SER A 103 -0.24 -14.67 7.10
C SER A 103 -0.16 -13.29 6.46
N ILE A 104 -1.16 -12.46 6.68
CA ILE A 104 -1.23 -11.14 6.05
C ILE A 104 -1.88 -10.12 6.98
N SER A 105 -1.51 -8.87 6.81
CA SER A 105 -2.15 -7.73 7.47
C SER A 105 -2.37 -6.58 6.50
N TRP A 106 -3.32 -5.73 6.81
CA TRP A 106 -3.65 -4.53 6.05
C TRP A 106 -3.41 -3.30 6.91
N LEU A 107 -2.67 -2.34 6.37
CA LEU A 107 -2.35 -1.11 7.07
C LEU A 107 -2.49 0.08 6.13
N VAL A 108 -3.14 1.13 6.60
CA VAL A 108 -3.26 2.40 5.89
C VAL A 108 -2.54 3.47 6.69
N LYS A 109 -1.66 4.20 6.04
CA LYS A 109 -0.98 5.36 6.63
C LYS A 109 -1.16 6.57 5.73
N THR A 110 -1.15 7.75 6.32
CA THR A 110 -1.25 9.02 5.59
C THR A 110 0.09 9.74 5.65
N GLY A 111 0.54 10.26 4.52
CA GLY A 111 1.79 11.01 4.45
C GLY A 111 2.48 10.82 3.11
N ARG A 112 3.79 10.95 3.13
CA ARG A 112 4.62 10.76 1.92
C ARG A 112 4.96 9.29 1.74
N GLU A 113 4.57 8.77 0.58
CA GLU A 113 4.76 7.36 0.26
C GLU A 113 6.23 6.94 0.32
N ASP A 114 7.12 7.75 -0.24
CA ASP A 114 8.54 7.46 -0.26
C ASP A 114 9.13 7.30 1.15
N GLU A 115 8.74 8.17 2.08
CA GLU A 115 9.20 8.10 3.47
C GLU A 115 8.61 6.89 4.22
N ILE A 116 7.32 6.70 4.09
CA ILE A 116 6.61 5.65 4.83
C ILE A 116 7.04 4.25 4.34
N VAL A 117 7.15 4.07 3.04
CA VAL A 117 7.61 2.81 2.46
C VAL A 117 9.07 2.53 2.83
N SER A 118 9.93 3.56 2.80
CA SER A 118 11.32 3.40 3.21
C SER A 118 11.47 2.97 4.66
N ARG A 119 10.68 3.55 5.56
CA ARG A 119 10.68 3.15 6.98
C ARG A 119 10.21 1.72 7.16
N GLY A 120 9.11 1.35 6.49
CA GLY A 120 8.59 0.00 6.54
C GLY A 120 9.57 -1.01 5.97
N GLY A 121 10.27 -0.65 4.91
CA GLY A 121 11.27 -1.51 4.29
C GLY A 121 12.46 -1.80 5.19
N ARG A 122 12.83 -0.86 6.05
CA ARG A 122 13.95 -1.05 6.99
C ARG A 122 13.68 -2.11 8.05
N ILE A 123 12.42 -2.29 8.41
CA ILE A 123 12.03 -3.27 9.43
C ILE A 123 11.44 -4.55 8.83
N SER A 124 11.38 -4.63 7.50
CA SER A 124 10.91 -5.80 6.77
C SER A 124 12.11 -6.52 6.15
N ASP A 125 11.99 -7.82 5.98
CA ASP A 125 13.05 -8.61 5.34
C ASP A 125 13.09 -8.38 3.83
N MET A 126 11.94 -8.07 3.22
CA MET A 126 11.81 -7.86 1.79
C MET A 126 10.70 -6.88 1.50
N THR A 127 10.84 -6.09 0.46
CA THR A 127 9.79 -5.22 -0.07
C THR A 127 9.50 -5.63 -1.51
N ILE A 128 8.25 -5.87 -1.83
CA ILE A 128 7.82 -6.25 -3.18
C ILE A 128 6.91 -5.18 -3.72
N MET A 129 7.32 -4.59 -4.84
CA MET A 129 6.56 -3.56 -5.55
C MET A 129 6.43 -3.96 -7.01
N ALA A 130 5.25 -3.82 -7.57
CA ALA A 130 5.03 -4.06 -8.99
C ALA A 130 5.07 -2.74 -9.75
N ARG A 131 5.61 -2.78 -10.96
CA ARG A 131 5.58 -1.62 -11.85
C ARG A 131 4.18 -1.43 -12.42
N PRO A 132 3.67 -0.19 -12.46
CA PRO A 132 2.46 0.11 -13.20
C PRO A 132 2.67 -0.22 -14.69
N LYS A 133 1.63 -0.67 -15.36
CA LYS A 133 1.70 -0.96 -16.80
C LYS A 133 1.77 0.29 -17.65
N THR A 134 1.32 1.40 -17.13
CA THR A 134 1.32 2.66 -17.87
C THR A 134 2.70 3.27 -17.86
N ASP A 135 3.34 3.20 -18.98
CA ASP A 135 4.51 4.02 -19.25
C ASP A 135 4.02 5.38 -19.73
N VAL A 136 4.38 6.36 -19.01
CA VAL A 136 4.12 7.72 -19.45
C VAL A 136 5.39 8.32 -19.97
#